data_7a004c92a1f8865c9faab91f2bb6e99c
#
_entry.id   7a004c92a1f8865c9faab91f2bb6e99c
#
_cell.length_a   1.000
_cell.length_b   1.000
_cell.length_c   1.000
_cell.angle_alpha   90.00
_cell.angle_beta   90.00
_cell.angle_gamma   90.00
#
_symmetry.space_group_name_H-M   'P 1'
#
loop_
_entity.id
_entity.type
_entity.pdbx_description
1 polymer ?
#
loop_
_entity_poly.entity_id
_entity_poly.type
_entity_poly.pdbx_seq_one_letter_code
_entity_poly.pdbx_strand_id
1 'polypeptide(L)'
;MKITLFRLRETSQKAFKCAGPLAAVAAMALLGVSQVRAQAVGYVWNNNPATSGTTTPDSGYSYNSSGGAISITRNSVGNYTVTFAGLGKAATSNVQVSAYGPGPDFCVSGGWDNETDVTANVYCYDEAGSFADHSFTLLYQARLYSDPAQSATAYLWADDASAPNYTPNTNFQYNSTAGTNTIVHEGTGGYLVTLPGLDKTGGTVLATAYGSAARCQVTEWNSSKSSGTVVSVNCSDAAGAPVDAEFTLVYSYRETPGFSDGVTGASIWAFNDTKKTPYNVSGRYSVWIDGVDMYAQRTGKGTYAWTITVDYEWTSSTAIVTAIGAPGSYCSVHSWDSTSTTTTVYVNCFDGAGKPVDAEFTATFQIH
;
A
#
# COMPACT_ATOMS: atom_id res chain seq x y z
N MET A 1 -43.43 -0.43 -32.52
CA MET A 1 -44.58 -1.33 -32.42
C MET A 1 -44.82 -1.69 -30.98
N LYS A 2 -45.99 -1.22 -30.48
CA LYS A 2 -46.68 -1.49 -29.20
C LYS A 2 -45.89 -1.46 -27.88
N ILE A 3 -46.07 -0.33 -27.20
CA ILE A 3 -45.94 -0.07 -25.75
C ILE A 3 -47.14 -0.73 -25.05
N THR A 4 -46.91 -1.43 -23.94
CA THR A 4 -47.98 -1.86 -23.05
C THR A 4 -47.71 -1.34 -21.63
N LEU A 5 -48.50 -0.35 -21.23
CA LEU A 5 -48.64 0.16 -19.87
C LEU A 5 -49.39 -0.84 -19.00
N PHE A 6 -48.93 -1.11 -17.79
CA PHE A 6 -49.74 -1.74 -16.74
C PHE A 6 -50.08 -0.72 -15.65
N ARG A 7 -51.39 -0.61 -15.41
CA ARG A 7 -52.03 0.30 -14.44
C ARG A 7 -51.91 -0.25 -13.03
N LEU A 8 -51.66 0.65 -12.10
CA LEU A 8 -51.89 0.50 -10.67
C LEU A 8 -53.37 0.46 -10.35
N ARG A 9 -53.79 -0.47 -9.50
CA ARG A 9 -55.14 -0.49 -8.87
C ARG A 9 -55.00 -0.03 -7.42
N GLU A 10 -55.68 1.07 -7.12
CA GLU A 10 -56.04 1.48 -5.76
C GLU A 10 -57.08 0.55 -5.15
N THR A 11 -56.95 0.21 -3.88
CA THR A 11 -58.05 -0.30 -3.04
C THR A 11 -58.05 0.37 -1.67
N SER A 12 -59.01 1.22 -1.56
CA SER A 12 -59.91 1.62 -0.45
C SER A 12 -59.57 1.26 0.99
N GLN A 13 -59.53 2.32 1.79
CA GLN A 13 -59.57 2.38 3.24
C GLN A 13 -60.86 1.83 3.84
N LYS A 14 -60.76 1.11 4.96
CA LYS A 14 -61.84 1.04 5.97
C LYS A 14 -61.24 1.32 7.35
N ALA A 15 -61.70 2.40 7.95
CA ALA A 15 -61.44 2.79 9.30
C ALA A 15 -62.14 1.90 10.32
N PHE A 16 -61.44 1.47 11.37
CA PHE A 16 -62.08 1.03 12.61
C PHE A 16 -61.49 1.86 13.77
N LYS A 17 -62.38 2.61 14.42
CA LYS A 17 -62.10 3.28 15.71
C LYS A 17 -62.33 2.27 16.84
N CYS A 18 -61.32 2.11 17.70
CA CYS A 18 -61.55 1.74 19.11
C CYS A 18 -60.47 2.44 19.96
N ALA A 19 -60.96 3.20 20.92
CA ALA A 19 -60.15 3.92 21.92
C ALA A 19 -59.87 3.04 23.13
N GLY A 20 -58.67 3.09 23.66
CA GLY A 20 -58.25 2.53 24.93
C GLY A 20 -56.84 3.02 25.26
N PRO A 21 -56.47 3.28 26.55
CA PRO A 21 -55.46 4.27 26.92
C PRO A 21 -54.01 3.78 26.74
N LEU A 22 -53.19 4.76 26.43
CA LEU A 22 -51.75 4.75 26.21
C LEU A 22 -50.95 4.08 27.36
N ALA A 23 -50.10 3.15 26.96
CA ALA A 23 -48.76 2.99 27.54
C ALA A 23 -47.76 3.24 26.43
N ALA A 24 -47.17 4.43 26.41
CA ALA A 24 -46.08 4.79 25.48
C ALA A 24 -44.82 4.07 25.92
N VAL A 25 -44.56 2.91 25.37
CA VAL A 25 -43.21 2.33 25.37
C VAL A 25 -42.45 3.01 24.25
N ALA A 26 -41.59 3.98 24.64
CA ALA A 26 -40.59 4.53 23.73
C ALA A 26 -39.56 3.44 23.43
N ALA A 27 -39.78 2.67 22.37
CA ALA A 27 -38.72 1.89 21.76
C ALA A 27 -37.75 2.87 21.09
N MET A 28 -36.70 3.28 21.84
CA MET A 28 -35.50 3.83 21.21
C MET A 28 -34.91 2.72 20.36
N ALA A 29 -35.24 2.74 19.08
CA ALA A 29 -34.45 2.08 18.06
C ALA A 29 -33.07 2.76 18.10
N LEU A 30 -32.13 2.15 18.79
CA LEU A 30 -30.71 2.36 18.59
C LEU A 30 -30.43 1.92 17.13
N LEU A 31 -30.69 2.84 16.20
CA LEU A 31 -30.04 2.80 14.90
C LEU A 31 -28.55 2.88 15.22
N GLY A 32 -27.91 1.73 15.26
CA GLY A 32 -26.45 1.65 15.19
C GLY A 32 -26.06 2.35 13.90
N VAL A 33 -25.77 3.63 13.99
CA VAL A 33 -25.04 4.34 12.96
C VAL A 33 -23.69 3.67 12.96
N SER A 34 -23.50 2.70 12.07
CA SER A 34 -22.17 2.27 11.70
C SER A 34 -21.47 3.55 11.26
N GLN A 35 -20.64 4.10 12.12
CA GLN A 35 -19.73 5.15 11.71
C GLN A 35 -18.84 4.50 10.64
N VAL A 36 -19.16 4.75 9.40
CA VAL A 36 -18.23 4.57 8.30
C VAL A 36 -17.08 5.52 8.64
N ARG A 37 -16.08 5.00 9.34
CA ARG A 37 -14.87 5.76 9.61
C ARG A 37 -14.18 5.90 8.26
N ALA A 38 -14.10 7.13 7.80
CA ALA A 38 -13.45 7.47 6.55
C ALA A 38 -12.06 6.84 6.53
N GLN A 39 -11.80 6.11 5.46
CA GLN A 39 -10.46 5.64 5.12
C GLN A 39 -9.62 6.87 4.82
N ALA A 40 -8.44 6.95 5.40
CA ALA A 40 -7.51 8.02 5.12
C ALA A 40 -6.44 7.48 4.18
N VAL A 41 -6.34 8.08 3.00
CA VAL A 41 -5.34 7.75 1.98
C VAL A 41 -4.66 9.04 1.54
N GLY A 42 -3.35 9.02 1.49
CA GLY A 42 -2.54 10.07 0.92
C GLY A 42 -1.38 9.47 0.13
N TYR A 43 -1.08 10.01 -1.04
CA TYR A 43 0.12 9.64 -1.76
C TYR A 43 0.74 10.85 -2.45
N VAL A 44 2.02 10.72 -2.73
CA VAL A 44 2.80 11.81 -3.35
C VAL A 44 4.01 11.25 -4.09
N TRP A 45 4.38 11.94 -5.17
CA TRP A 45 5.68 11.85 -5.81
C TRP A 45 6.49 13.12 -5.53
N ASN A 46 7.68 12.96 -4.94
CA ASN A 46 8.65 14.04 -4.83
C ASN A 46 9.51 14.12 -6.09
N ASN A 47 9.19 15.03 -6.99
CA ASN A 47 9.92 15.23 -8.25
C ASN A 47 11.00 16.33 -8.19
N ASN A 48 11.16 16.99 -7.05
CA ASN A 48 12.10 18.10 -6.85
C ASN A 48 12.96 17.90 -5.59
N PRO A 49 13.72 16.81 -5.48
CA PRO A 49 14.36 16.41 -4.23
C PRO A 49 15.42 17.39 -3.71
N ALA A 50 16.09 18.15 -4.59
CA ALA A 50 17.12 19.10 -4.19
C ALA A 50 16.60 20.50 -3.86
N THR A 51 15.29 20.77 -4.06
CA THR A 51 14.71 22.09 -3.79
C THR A 51 14.65 22.34 -2.28
N SER A 52 15.29 23.41 -1.82
CA SER A 52 15.29 23.79 -0.41
C SER A 52 13.95 24.33 0.06
N GLY A 53 13.60 24.05 1.32
CA GLY A 53 12.35 24.49 1.94
C GLY A 53 11.16 23.64 1.55
N THR A 54 9.98 24.25 1.56
CA THR A 54 8.69 23.56 1.33
C THR A 54 8.22 23.78 -0.09
N THR A 55 7.81 22.70 -0.76
CA THR A 55 7.26 22.67 -2.12
C THR A 55 5.86 22.05 -2.12
N THR A 56 5.05 22.41 -3.10
CA THR A 56 3.78 21.73 -3.41
C THR A 56 4.06 20.68 -4.50
N PRO A 57 3.72 19.40 -4.29
CA PRO A 57 3.90 18.38 -5.31
C PRO A 57 2.95 18.57 -6.49
N ASP A 58 3.26 17.95 -7.61
CA ASP A 58 2.40 17.93 -8.79
C ASP A 58 1.09 17.19 -8.49
N SER A 59 -0.05 17.83 -8.80
CA SER A 59 -1.38 17.28 -8.55
C SER A 59 -1.70 16.03 -9.38
N GLY A 60 -1.04 15.81 -10.52
CA GLY A 60 -1.16 14.59 -11.31
C GLY A 60 -0.49 13.36 -10.65
N TYR A 61 0.28 13.59 -9.58
CA TYR A 61 1.06 12.55 -8.88
C TYR A 61 0.93 12.66 -7.36
N SER A 62 -0.14 13.29 -6.90
CA SER A 62 -0.41 13.44 -5.46
C SER A 62 -1.91 13.42 -5.18
N TYR A 63 -2.27 12.89 -4.01
CA TYR A 63 -3.65 12.81 -3.57
C TYR A 63 -3.73 12.88 -2.05
N ASN A 64 -4.78 13.51 -1.54
CA ASN A 64 -5.13 13.57 -0.13
C ASN A 64 -6.64 13.39 0.00
N SER A 65 -7.09 12.28 0.55
CA SER A 65 -8.53 11.96 0.67
C SER A 65 -9.31 12.92 1.58
N SER A 66 -8.64 13.74 2.39
CA SER A 66 -9.28 14.83 3.13
C SER A 66 -9.64 16.04 2.27
N GLY A 67 -9.10 16.14 1.04
CA GLY A 67 -9.15 17.33 0.19
C GLY A 67 -8.21 18.44 0.66
N GLY A 68 -7.42 18.22 1.71
CA GLY A 68 -6.46 19.21 2.23
C GLY A 68 -5.19 19.33 1.36
N ALA A 69 -4.42 20.37 1.61
CA ALA A 69 -3.17 20.62 0.90
C ALA A 69 -2.14 19.52 1.16
N ILE A 70 -1.24 19.33 0.19
CA ILE A 70 -0.07 18.44 0.32
C ILE A 70 1.18 19.31 0.19
N SER A 71 2.16 19.07 1.04
CA SER A 71 3.45 19.74 0.94
C SER A 71 4.61 18.78 1.23
N ILE A 72 5.76 19.07 0.64
CA ILE A 72 7.01 18.36 0.88
C ILE A 72 8.03 19.38 1.34
N THR A 73 8.60 19.18 2.52
CA THR A 73 9.68 20.01 3.06
C THR A 73 10.98 19.22 3.02
N ARG A 74 12.01 19.76 2.34
CA ARG A 74 13.37 19.25 2.43
C ARG A 74 14.03 19.82 3.70
N ASN A 75 14.24 18.98 4.71
CA ASN A 75 14.84 19.39 5.97
C ASN A 75 16.37 19.51 5.85
N SER A 76 16.98 18.57 5.14
CA SER A 76 18.40 18.52 4.80
C SER A 76 18.62 17.60 3.60
N VAL A 77 19.86 17.34 3.19
CA VAL A 77 20.17 16.34 2.17
C VAL A 77 19.55 15.00 2.55
N GLY A 78 18.77 14.42 1.64
CA GLY A 78 18.12 13.13 1.80
C GLY A 78 17.05 13.03 2.90
N ASN A 79 16.67 14.12 3.54
CA ASN A 79 15.71 14.13 4.65
C ASN A 79 14.52 15.03 4.32
N TYR A 80 13.34 14.44 4.25
CA TYR A 80 12.11 15.10 3.84
C TYR A 80 10.98 14.85 4.83
N THR A 81 10.08 15.84 4.95
CA THR A 81 8.77 15.70 5.61
C THR A 81 7.68 15.94 4.58
N VAL A 82 6.81 14.96 4.39
CA VAL A 82 5.56 15.06 3.62
C VAL A 82 4.43 15.38 4.59
N THR A 83 3.62 16.40 4.29
CA THR A 83 2.44 16.75 5.08
C THR A 83 1.18 16.61 4.24
N PHE A 84 0.20 15.85 4.74
CA PHE A 84 -1.15 15.76 4.21
C PHE A 84 -2.09 16.47 5.19
N ALA A 85 -2.48 17.70 4.89
CA ALA A 85 -3.31 18.51 5.77
C ALA A 85 -4.70 17.89 5.98
N GLY A 86 -5.15 17.82 7.21
CA GLY A 86 -6.47 17.32 7.60
C GLY A 86 -6.67 15.80 7.48
N LEU A 87 -5.62 15.03 7.13
CA LEU A 87 -5.72 13.59 6.91
C LEU A 87 -5.57 12.77 8.21
N GLY A 88 -5.18 13.38 9.32
CA GLY A 88 -4.89 12.70 10.58
C GLY A 88 -6.11 12.13 11.30
N LYS A 89 -5.92 11.71 12.57
CA LYS A 89 -6.92 11.11 13.49
C LYS A 89 -7.34 9.68 13.18
N ALA A 90 -6.61 8.98 12.34
CA ALA A 90 -6.80 7.54 12.18
C ALA A 90 -6.30 6.79 13.43
N ALA A 91 -6.98 5.71 13.82
CA ALA A 91 -6.57 4.93 15.00
C ALA A 91 -5.30 4.11 14.73
N THR A 92 -5.10 3.69 13.47
CA THR A 92 -3.93 2.93 13.04
C THR A 92 -3.60 3.33 11.61
N SER A 93 -2.35 3.30 11.23
CA SER A 93 -1.92 3.69 9.89
C SER A 93 -0.59 3.05 9.49
N ASN A 94 -0.24 3.16 8.21
CA ASN A 94 0.99 2.64 7.64
C ASN A 94 1.49 3.54 6.52
N VAL A 95 2.81 3.57 6.34
CA VAL A 95 3.50 4.29 5.27
C VAL A 95 4.36 3.32 4.48
N GLN A 96 4.30 3.40 3.15
CA GLN A 96 5.19 2.72 2.23
C GLN A 96 5.92 3.74 1.37
N VAL A 97 7.19 3.51 1.10
CA VAL A 97 8.05 4.41 0.33
C VAL A 97 8.83 3.61 -0.71
N SER A 98 8.97 4.16 -1.90
CA SER A 98 9.92 3.67 -2.91
C SER A 98 10.73 4.82 -3.46
N ALA A 99 12.03 4.61 -3.70
CA ALA A 99 12.81 5.52 -4.50
C ALA A 99 12.27 5.56 -5.94
N TYR A 100 12.44 6.70 -6.61
CA TYR A 100 11.97 6.94 -7.97
C TYR A 100 13.09 7.45 -8.85
N GLY A 101 13.35 6.76 -9.96
CA GLY A 101 14.36 7.16 -10.95
C GLY A 101 15.25 5.99 -11.38
N PRO A 102 16.25 6.25 -12.23
CA PRO A 102 17.06 5.20 -12.86
C PRO A 102 18.17 4.64 -11.97
N GLY A 103 18.54 5.33 -10.89
CA GLY A 103 19.70 5.00 -10.06
C GLY A 103 19.47 3.94 -9.00
N PRO A 104 20.56 3.47 -8.35
CA PRO A 104 20.51 2.50 -7.26
C PRO A 104 20.21 3.13 -5.88
N ASP A 105 19.98 4.42 -5.81
CA ASP A 105 19.60 5.11 -4.59
C ASP A 105 18.31 4.53 -4.02
N PHE A 106 18.13 4.59 -2.71
CA PHE A 106 16.95 4.04 -2.05
C PHE A 106 16.39 4.99 -1.00
N CYS A 107 15.10 4.90 -0.78
CA CYS A 107 14.38 5.71 0.19
C CYS A 107 13.59 4.81 1.15
N VAL A 108 13.51 5.22 2.40
CA VAL A 108 12.87 4.48 3.49
C VAL A 108 11.91 5.39 4.26
N SER A 109 11.01 4.80 5.05
CA SER A 109 10.21 5.56 6.00
C SER A 109 11.07 6.05 7.16
N GLY A 110 11.01 7.34 7.47
CA GLY A 110 11.66 7.97 8.63
C GLY A 110 10.73 8.14 9.83
N GLY A 111 9.50 7.63 9.73
CA GLY A 111 8.44 7.76 10.73
C GLY A 111 7.28 8.61 10.25
N TRP A 112 6.16 8.49 10.94
CA TRP A 112 4.97 9.31 10.66
C TRP A 112 4.18 9.60 11.93
N ASP A 113 3.42 10.69 11.87
CA ASP A 113 2.45 11.11 12.86
C ASP A 113 1.10 11.35 12.16
N ASN A 114 0.00 11.13 12.85
CA ASN A 114 -1.36 11.24 12.33
C ASN A 114 -2.32 11.94 13.29
N GLU A 115 -1.88 12.98 13.98
CA GLU A 115 -2.73 13.76 14.91
C GLU A 115 -3.84 14.53 14.15
N THR A 116 -3.62 15.75 13.72
CA THR A 116 -4.59 16.54 12.93
C THR A 116 -4.27 16.41 11.43
N ASP A 117 -3.02 16.57 11.10
CA ASP A 117 -2.46 16.33 9.78
C ASP A 117 -1.71 14.98 9.83
N VAL A 118 -1.45 14.40 8.69
CA VAL A 118 -0.44 13.36 8.59
C VAL A 118 0.88 14.01 8.22
N THR A 119 1.90 13.79 9.03
CA THR A 119 3.29 14.11 8.69
C THR A 119 4.08 12.82 8.55
N ALA A 120 4.72 12.59 7.41
CA ALA A 120 5.53 11.40 7.14
C ALA A 120 6.95 11.83 6.75
N ASN A 121 7.94 11.32 7.47
CA ASN A 121 9.34 11.55 7.16
C ASN A 121 9.84 10.50 6.18
N VAL A 122 10.65 10.91 5.22
CA VAL A 122 11.31 10.06 4.23
C VAL A 122 12.81 10.32 4.30
N TYR A 123 13.58 9.24 4.39
CA TYR A 123 15.03 9.28 4.32
C TYR A 123 15.48 8.61 3.02
N CYS A 124 16.27 9.32 2.23
CA CYS A 124 16.85 8.81 1.00
C CYS A 124 18.36 8.74 1.11
N TYR A 125 18.94 7.70 0.54
CA TYR A 125 20.36 7.38 0.63
C TYR A 125 20.90 7.01 -0.76
N ASP A 126 22.19 7.26 -0.96
CA ASP A 126 22.94 6.68 -2.07
C ASP A 126 23.16 5.16 -1.85
N GLU A 127 23.73 4.50 -2.83
CA GLU A 127 24.02 3.06 -2.76
C GLU A 127 24.97 2.68 -1.62
N ALA A 128 25.77 3.62 -1.11
CA ALA A 128 26.69 3.43 0.01
C ALA A 128 26.04 3.67 1.39
N GLY A 129 24.78 4.12 1.43
CA GLY A 129 24.05 4.40 2.66
C GLY A 129 24.29 5.79 3.24
N SER A 130 24.88 6.72 2.47
CA SER A 130 24.97 8.14 2.86
C SER A 130 23.69 8.87 2.44
N PHE A 131 23.24 9.84 3.23
CA PHE A 131 22.09 10.67 2.86
C PHE A 131 22.31 11.34 1.50
N ALA A 132 21.37 11.17 0.60
CA ALA A 132 21.39 11.75 -0.75
C ALA A 132 20.01 12.28 -1.15
N ASP A 133 20.00 13.44 -1.83
CA ASP A 133 18.74 13.96 -2.39
C ASP A 133 18.27 13.06 -3.52
N HIS A 134 17.11 12.44 -3.33
CA HIS A 134 16.55 11.54 -4.32
C HIS A 134 15.04 11.68 -4.42
N SER A 135 14.48 11.48 -5.62
CA SER A 135 13.05 11.42 -5.83
C SER A 135 12.46 10.16 -5.22
N PHE A 136 11.24 10.25 -4.71
CA PHE A 136 10.55 9.12 -4.10
C PHE A 136 9.05 9.19 -4.32
N THR A 137 8.40 8.06 -4.19
CA THR A 137 6.96 7.94 -4.02
C THR A 137 6.65 7.50 -2.59
N LEU A 138 5.56 8.01 -2.04
CA LEU A 138 5.06 7.66 -0.72
C LEU A 138 3.58 7.38 -0.79
N LEU A 139 3.14 6.31 -0.12
CA LEU A 139 1.74 5.97 0.12
C LEU A 139 1.49 5.88 1.62
N TYR A 140 0.61 6.74 2.12
CA TYR A 140 0.01 6.65 3.45
C TYR A 140 -1.37 6.03 3.36
N GLN A 141 -1.67 5.13 4.29
CA GLN A 141 -2.99 4.51 4.40
C GLN A 141 -3.37 4.29 5.86
N ALA A 142 -4.64 4.46 6.14
CA ALA A 142 -5.20 4.20 7.47
C ALA A 142 -6.56 3.54 7.36
N ARG A 143 -6.72 2.39 8.04
CA ARG A 143 -7.93 1.55 8.04
C ARG A 143 -8.52 1.36 6.64
N LEU A 144 -8.05 0.37 5.94
CA LEU A 144 -8.64 -0.03 4.67
C LEU A 144 -10.03 -0.63 4.91
N TYR A 145 -10.98 -0.26 4.06
CA TYR A 145 -12.25 -0.98 4.00
C TYR A 145 -11.95 -2.35 3.41
N SER A 146 -12.12 -3.39 4.17
CA SER A 146 -12.18 -4.74 3.62
C SER A 146 -13.56 -5.31 3.93
N ASP A 147 -14.22 -5.86 2.92
CA ASP A 147 -15.26 -6.84 3.16
C ASP A 147 -14.56 -8.18 3.44
N PRO A 148 -14.49 -8.64 4.70
CA PRO A 148 -13.73 -9.85 5.03
C PRO A 148 -14.19 -11.10 4.29
N ALA A 149 -15.37 -11.06 3.68
CA ALA A 149 -15.87 -12.15 2.83
C ALA A 149 -15.23 -12.16 1.43
N GLN A 150 -14.75 -11.01 0.95
CA GLN A 150 -14.25 -10.86 -0.41
C GLN A 150 -12.80 -10.40 -0.49
N SER A 151 -12.37 -9.52 0.39
CA SER A 151 -11.02 -8.95 0.43
C SER A 151 -10.43 -9.03 1.83
N ALA A 152 -9.11 -8.93 1.93
CA ALA A 152 -8.42 -9.00 3.21
C ALA A 152 -7.15 -8.14 3.17
N THR A 153 -6.90 -7.43 4.26
CA THR A 153 -5.71 -6.61 4.40
C THR A 153 -5.16 -6.66 5.82
N ALA A 154 -3.86 -6.54 5.93
CA ALA A 154 -3.17 -6.25 7.19
C ALA A 154 -1.98 -5.34 6.92
N TYR A 155 -1.62 -4.57 7.90
CA TYR A 155 -0.38 -3.81 7.91
C TYR A 155 0.18 -3.70 9.32
N LEU A 156 1.47 -3.43 9.42
CA LEU A 156 2.15 -3.22 10.69
C LEU A 156 3.44 -2.40 10.49
N TRP A 157 3.92 -1.85 11.61
CA TRP A 157 5.29 -1.41 11.79
C TRP A 157 6.00 -2.41 12.70
N ALA A 158 7.08 -3.01 12.22
CA ALA A 158 7.98 -3.86 12.99
C ALA A 158 8.89 -2.96 13.82
N ASP A 159 8.42 -2.57 14.99
CA ASP A 159 8.92 -1.50 15.85
C ASP A 159 10.00 -1.96 16.87
N ASP A 160 10.44 -3.20 16.79
CA ASP A 160 11.56 -3.72 17.59
C ASP A 160 12.38 -4.71 16.74
N ALA A 161 13.49 -4.21 16.20
CA ALA A 161 14.35 -4.97 15.30
C ALA A 161 15.04 -6.16 15.96
N SER A 162 15.11 -6.20 17.28
CA SER A 162 15.93 -7.18 18.06
C SER A 162 15.11 -8.12 18.93
N ALA A 163 13.84 -7.84 19.16
CA ALA A 163 13.01 -8.67 20.01
C ALA A 163 12.78 -10.06 19.39
N PRO A 164 13.04 -11.15 20.11
CA PRO A 164 12.99 -12.51 19.55
C PRO A 164 11.57 -12.93 19.13
N ASN A 165 10.54 -12.41 19.80
CA ASN A 165 9.13 -12.65 19.49
C ASN A 165 8.28 -11.58 20.15
N TYR A 166 7.43 -10.88 19.38
CA TYR A 166 6.61 -9.80 19.91
C TYR A 166 5.36 -9.52 19.07
N THR A 167 4.47 -8.73 19.65
CA THR A 167 3.32 -8.12 18.99
C THR A 167 3.68 -6.67 18.68
N PRO A 168 3.61 -6.22 17.40
CA PRO A 168 3.83 -4.83 17.05
C PRO A 168 2.93 -3.85 17.79
N ASN A 169 3.35 -2.60 17.94
CA ASN A 169 2.57 -1.55 18.57
C ASN A 169 1.17 -1.43 17.96
N THR A 170 0.14 -1.52 18.80
CA THR A 170 -1.26 -1.56 18.39
C THR A 170 -1.74 -0.30 17.65
N ASN A 171 -1.06 0.83 17.84
CA ASN A 171 -1.36 2.08 17.11
C ASN A 171 -0.88 2.06 15.65
N PHE A 172 0.03 1.14 15.32
CA PHE A 172 0.65 1.05 14.00
C PHE A 172 0.47 -0.32 13.36
N GLN A 173 -0.56 -1.06 13.77
CA GLN A 173 -0.92 -2.32 13.11
C GLN A 173 -2.44 -2.41 12.89
N TYR A 174 -2.81 -3.17 11.88
CA TYR A 174 -4.18 -3.51 11.54
C TYR A 174 -4.24 -4.92 10.96
N ASN A 175 -5.34 -5.62 11.21
CA ASN A 175 -5.67 -6.87 10.57
C ASN A 175 -7.19 -6.92 10.36
N SER A 176 -7.66 -7.09 9.15
CA SER A 176 -9.08 -7.05 8.78
C SER A 176 -9.89 -8.18 9.41
N THR A 177 -9.24 -9.25 9.87
CA THR A 177 -9.89 -10.35 10.62
C THR A 177 -9.90 -10.14 12.13
N ALA A 178 -9.43 -8.97 12.61
CA ALA A 178 -9.21 -8.67 14.02
C ALA A 178 -8.20 -9.62 14.72
N GLY A 179 -7.41 -10.37 13.96
CA GLY A 179 -6.30 -11.16 14.49
C GLY A 179 -5.16 -10.26 14.98
N THR A 180 -4.42 -10.73 15.98
CA THR A 180 -3.23 -10.01 16.46
C THR A 180 -2.02 -10.42 15.65
N ASN A 181 -1.43 -9.48 14.91
CA ASN A 181 -0.21 -9.73 14.15
C ASN A 181 0.97 -9.97 15.10
N THR A 182 1.86 -10.87 14.73
CA THR A 182 3.07 -11.17 15.51
C THR A 182 4.31 -11.22 14.63
N ILE A 183 5.46 -10.97 15.22
CA ILE A 183 6.77 -11.02 14.57
C ILE A 183 7.69 -11.92 15.37
N VAL A 184 8.43 -12.78 14.67
CA VAL A 184 9.52 -13.58 15.20
C VAL A 184 10.81 -13.13 14.50
N HIS A 185 11.83 -12.81 15.27
CA HIS A 185 13.19 -12.56 14.79
C HIS A 185 13.91 -13.89 14.63
N GLU A 186 14.24 -14.29 13.40
CA GLU A 186 14.82 -15.59 13.08
C GLU A 186 16.36 -15.58 13.00
N GLY A 187 16.97 -14.44 13.24
CA GLY A 187 18.41 -14.19 13.14
C GLY A 187 18.70 -12.86 12.45
N THR A 188 19.94 -12.46 12.38
CA THR A 188 20.32 -11.13 11.88
C THR A 188 19.64 -10.79 10.56
N GLY A 189 18.83 -9.76 10.57
CA GLY A 189 18.05 -9.27 9.44
C GLY A 189 16.87 -10.14 9.01
N GLY A 190 16.61 -11.27 9.67
CA GLY A 190 15.54 -12.21 9.29
C GLY A 190 14.33 -12.13 10.20
N TYR A 191 13.14 -11.99 9.62
CA TYR A 191 11.88 -11.85 10.36
C TYR A 191 10.78 -12.70 9.75
N LEU A 192 9.96 -13.31 10.62
CA LEU A 192 8.74 -14.00 10.25
C LEU A 192 7.53 -13.24 10.80
N VAL A 193 6.74 -12.68 9.91
CA VAL A 193 5.51 -11.94 10.24
C VAL A 193 4.33 -12.86 10.07
N THR A 194 3.53 -13.04 11.13
CA THR A 194 2.27 -13.81 11.07
C THR A 194 1.07 -12.87 11.13
N LEU A 195 0.17 -13.04 10.16
CA LEU A 195 -1.08 -12.29 10.00
C LEU A 195 -2.26 -13.25 10.17
N PRO A 196 -2.74 -13.47 11.41
CA PRO A 196 -3.72 -14.50 11.71
C PRO A 196 -5.07 -14.27 11.01
N GLY A 197 -5.71 -15.36 10.62
CA GLY A 197 -7.03 -15.31 9.97
C GLY A 197 -7.03 -14.91 8.49
N LEU A 198 -5.93 -14.40 7.96
CA LEU A 198 -5.77 -14.10 6.54
C LEU A 198 -5.36 -15.37 5.81
N ASP A 199 -6.32 -16.25 5.53
CA ASP A 199 -6.10 -17.64 5.13
C ASP A 199 -6.24 -17.90 3.62
N LYS A 200 -6.45 -16.85 2.82
CA LYS A 200 -6.64 -16.98 1.37
C LYS A 200 -5.32 -16.99 0.63
N THR A 201 -5.10 -18.02 -0.17
CA THR A 201 -3.91 -18.11 -1.04
C THR A 201 -3.94 -17.01 -2.09
N GLY A 202 -2.90 -16.20 -2.15
CA GLY A 202 -2.77 -15.07 -3.08
C GLY A 202 -2.43 -13.78 -2.35
N GLY A 203 -2.81 -12.65 -2.95
CA GLY A 203 -2.50 -11.33 -2.42
C GLY A 203 -1.08 -10.89 -2.74
N THR A 204 -0.77 -9.66 -2.34
CA THR A 204 0.53 -9.01 -2.51
C THR A 204 1.05 -8.49 -1.18
N VAL A 205 2.36 -8.38 -1.05
CA VAL A 205 3.02 -7.86 0.15
C VAL A 205 3.96 -6.73 -0.27
N LEU A 206 3.91 -5.61 0.44
CA LEU A 206 4.90 -4.54 0.33
C LEU A 206 5.64 -4.41 1.66
N ALA A 207 6.94 -4.13 1.59
CA ALA A 207 7.76 -3.85 2.76
C ALA A 207 8.69 -2.66 2.47
N THR A 208 8.83 -1.77 3.44
CA THR A 208 9.72 -0.61 3.40
C THR A 208 10.53 -0.57 4.70
N ALA A 209 11.84 -0.45 4.63
CA ALA A 209 12.69 -0.26 5.80
C ALA A 209 12.34 1.05 6.54
N TYR A 210 12.66 1.10 7.84
CA TYR A 210 12.30 2.23 8.70
C TYR A 210 13.51 2.77 9.46
N GLY A 211 13.65 4.08 9.47
CA GLY A 211 14.54 4.84 10.37
C GLY A 211 16.03 4.78 10.08
N SER A 212 16.52 3.86 9.26
CA SER A 212 17.93 3.62 9.01
C SER A 212 18.25 3.38 7.54
N ALA A 213 19.53 3.42 7.17
CA ALA A 213 20.01 3.10 5.82
C ALA A 213 19.99 1.58 5.54
N ALA A 214 18.90 0.93 5.93
CA ALA A 214 18.65 -0.48 5.63
C ALA A 214 17.70 -0.63 4.44
N ARG A 215 17.69 -1.82 3.86
CA ARG A 215 16.79 -2.24 2.78
C ARG A 215 16.09 -3.51 3.22
N CYS A 216 14.77 -3.49 3.32
CA CYS A 216 13.97 -4.65 3.71
C CYS A 216 13.18 -5.14 2.50
N GLN A 217 13.18 -6.44 2.28
CA GLN A 217 12.51 -7.11 1.18
C GLN A 217 11.69 -8.30 1.69
N VAL A 218 10.72 -8.70 0.93
CA VAL A 218 9.97 -9.93 1.16
C VAL A 218 10.72 -11.09 0.49
N THR A 219 10.96 -12.19 1.19
CA THR A 219 11.54 -13.38 0.56
C THR A 219 10.46 -14.31 0.02
N GLU A 220 9.40 -14.50 0.79
CA GLU A 220 8.23 -15.29 0.42
C GLU A 220 7.04 -14.96 1.32
N TRP A 221 5.86 -15.37 0.93
CA TRP A 221 4.68 -15.44 1.80
C TRP A 221 3.80 -16.62 1.45
N ASN A 222 3.13 -17.15 2.47
CA ASN A 222 2.23 -18.28 2.31
C ASN A 222 1.01 -18.11 3.22
N SER A 223 -0.14 -18.53 2.74
CA SER A 223 -1.41 -18.42 3.46
C SER A 223 -2.00 -19.81 3.72
N SER A 224 -2.42 -20.05 4.96
CA SER A 224 -3.07 -21.30 5.36
C SER A 224 -4.20 -21.07 6.36
N LYS A 225 -5.12 -22.03 6.47
CA LYS A 225 -6.20 -21.97 7.46
C LYS A 225 -5.72 -22.06 8.90
N SER A 226 -4.57 -22.64 9.14
CA SER A 226 -4.04 -22.87 10.49
C SER A 226 -3.24 -21.69 11.02
N SER A 227 -2.50 -20.99 10.17
CA SER A 227 -1.61 -19.90 10.56
C SER A 227 -2.05 -18.51 10.08
N GLY A 228 -2.99 -18.43 9.14
CA GLY A 228 -3.22 -17.21 8.38
C GLY A 228 -2.14 -17.00 7.31
N THR A 229 -1.80 -15.78 6.99
CA THR A 229 -0.67 -15.44 6.11
C THR A 229 0.60 -15.28 6.94
N VAL A 230 1.65 -15.95 6.51
CA VAL A 230 3.00 -15.84 7.08
C VAL A 230 3.90 -15.24 6.01
N VAL A 231 4.63 -14.19 6.36
CA VAL A 231 5.52 -13.43 5.46
C VAL A 231 6.93 -13.48 6.03
N SER A 232 7.89 -13.90 5.22
CA SER A 232 9.32 -13.83 5.54
C SER A 232 9.89 -12.53 4.99
N VAL A 233 10.54 -11.74 5.85
CA VAL A 233 11.18 -10.47 5.52
C VAL A 233 12.66 -10.57 5.84
N ASN A 234 13.50 -10.09 4.91
CA ASN A 234 14.93 -9.94 5.14
C ASN A 234 15.35 -8.47 4.99
N CYS A 235 16.13 -7.99 5.95
CA CYS A 235 16.72 -6.66 5.91
C CYS A 235 18.25 -6.77 5.75
N SER A 236 18.82 -5.85 4.97
CA SER A 236 20.26 -5.74 4.72
C SER A 236 20.71 -4.30 4.85
N ASP A 237 21.96 -4.09 5.17
CA ASP A 237 22.60 -2.78 5.10
C ASP A 237 22.86 -2.33 3.65
N ALA A 238 23.46 -1.15 3.50
CA ALA A 238 23.79 -0.60 2.19
C ALA A 238 24.83 -1.43 1.41
N ALA A 239 25.60 -2.29 2.06
CA ALA A 239 26.52 -3.23 1.41
C ALA A 239 25.85 -4.58 1.04
N GLY A 240 24.61 -4.77 1.42
CA GLY A 240 23.85 -6.01 1.19
C GLY A 240 24.09 -7.08 2.26
N ALA A 241 24.81 -6.78 3.35
CA ALA A 241 24.96 -7.69 4.46
C ALA A 241 23.70 -7.70 5.36
N PRO A 242 23.28 -8.85 5.91
CA PRO A 242 22.15 -8.90 6.83
C PRO A 242 22.31 -7.95 8.01
N VAL A 243 21.27 -7.18 8.34
CA VAL A 243 21.25 -6.25 9.47
C VAL A 243 19.86 -6.24 10.11
N ASP A 244 19.80 -6.21 11.43
CA ASP A 244 18.56 -6.01 12.15
C ASP A 244 18.07 -4.59 11.93
N ALA A 245 16.84 -4.47 11.41
CA ALA A 245 16.22 -3.19 11.07
C ALA A 245 14.72 -3.24 11.29
N GLU A 246 14.14 -2.10 11.65
CA GLU A 246 12.71 -1.92 11.65
C GLU A 246 12.17 -1.78 10.22
N PHE A 247 10.90 -2.11 10.01
CA PHE A 247 10.26 -2.00 8.71
C PHE A 247 8.74 -1.83 8.84
N THR A 248 8.14 -1.28 7.80
CA THR A 248 6.68 -1.29 7.61
C THR A 248 6.31 -2.36 6.60
N LEU A 249 5.16 -3.03 6.82
CA LEU A 249 4.65 -4.08 5.96
C LEU A 249 3.17 -3.88 5.69
N VAL A 250 2.74 -4.15 4.45
CA VAL A 250 1.34 -4.23 4.04
C VAL A 250 1.10 -5.54 3.28
N TYR A 251 0.07 -6.27 3.68
CA TYR A 251 -0.50 -7.38 2.92
C TYR A 251 -1.89 -7.00 2.42
N SER A 252 -2.18 -7.31 1.17
CA SER A 252 -3.50 -7.09 0.56
C SER A 252 -3.92 -8.28 -0.31
N TYR A 253 -5.16 -8.72 -0.15
CA TYR A 253 -5.79 -9.78 -0.95
C TYR A 253 -7.09 -9.27 -1.56
N ARG A 254 -7.20 -9.30 -2.88
CA ARG A 254 -8.33 -8.75 -3.66
C ARG A 254 -8.66 -7.28 -3.38
N GLU A 255 -7.68 -6.57 -2.91
CA GLU A 255 -7.73 -5.16 -2.56
C GLU A 255 -6.33 -4.59 -2.79
N THR A 256 -6.21 -3.33 -3.14
CA THR A 256 -4.89 -2.69 -3.24
C THR A 256 -4.58 -1.94 -1.96
N PRO A 257 -3.30 -1.82 -1.55
CA PRO A 257 -2.92 -0.88 -0.52
C PRO A 257 -3.45 0.51 -0.84
N GLY A 258 -4.04 1.22 0.14
CA GLY A 258 -4.62 2.55 -0.09
C GLY A 258 -5.94 2.57 -0.85
N PHE A 259 -6.61 1.44 -1.05
CA PHE A 259 -7.96 1.42 -1.62
C PHE A 259 -8.95 2.19 -0.73
N SER A 260 -9.74 3.08 -1.33
CA SER A 260 -10.78 3.86 -0.66
C SER A 260 -11.85 4.31 -1.65
N ASP A 261 -12.92 4.94 -1.17
CA ASP A 261 -13.88 5.59 -2.05
C ASP A 261 -13.17 6.63 -2.93
N GLY A 262 -13.17 6.43 -4.24
CA GLY A 262 -12.51 7.28 -5.23
C GLY A 262 -11.02 6.98 -5.45
N VAL A 263 -10.38 6.11 -4.69
CA VAL A 263 -9.03 5.60 -4.97
C VAL A 263 -9.12 4.12 -5.29
N THR A 264 -8.61 3.74 -6.43
CA THR A 264 -8.48 2.34 -6.84
C THR A 264 -7.07 2.08 -7.34
N GLY A 265 -6.79 0.87 -7.78
CA GLY A 265 -5.46 0.59 -8.27
C GLY A 265 -5.26 -0.86 -8.69
N ALA A 266 -4.04 -1.18 -9.04
CA ALA A 266 -3.57 -2.51 -9.35
C ALA A 266 -2.45 -2.93 -8.42
N SER A 267 -2.38 -4.21 -8.11
CA SER A 267 -1.23 -4.81 -7.45
C SER A 267 -0.85 -6.10 -8.14
N ILE A 268 0.44 -6.39 -8.21
CA ILE A 268 0.96 -7.61 -8.83
C ILE A 268 2.07 -8.25 -8.01
N TRP A 269 2.30 -9.54 -8.27
CA TRP A 269 3.57 -10.21 -8.10
C TRP A 269 4.14 -10.56 -9.49
N ALA A 270 5.26 -9.94 -9.85
CA ALA A 270 6.02 -10.25 -11.06
C ALA A 270 6.96 -11.43 -10.75
N PHE A 271 6.45 -12.64 -10.91
CA PHE A 271 7.06 -13.91 -10.47
C PHE A 271 8.03 -14.54 -11.47
N ASN A 272 8.38 -13.86 -12.55
CA ASN A 272 9.30 -14.38 -13.56
C ASN A 272 10.27 -13.29 -14.01
N ASP A 273 11.32 -13.14 -13.24
CA ASP A 273 12.36 -12.12 -13.37
C ASP A 273 13.23 -12.24 -14.64
N THR A 274 13.18 -13.37 -15.34
CA THR A 274 13.99 -13.63 -16.53
C THR A 274 13.19 -13.57 -17.84
N LYS A 275 11.85 -13.47 -17.78
CA LYS A 275 10.98 -13.51 -18.94
C LYS A 275 11.05 -12.22 -19.78
N LYS A 276 11.61 -12.32 -20.98
CA LYS A 276 11.82 -11.20 -21.92
C LYS A 276 10.60 -10.85 -22.79
N THR A 277 9.58 -11.68 -22.80
CA THR A 277 8.32 -11.42 -23.50
C THR A 277 7.22 -11.16 -22.48
N PRO A 278 6.20 -10.34 -22.79
CA PRO A 278 5.09 -10.13 -21.87
C PRO A 278 4.46 -11.45 -21.41
N TYR A 279 4.22 -11.58 -20.12
CA TYR A 279 3.49 -12.70 -19.54
C TYR A 279 2.38 -12.16 -18.64
N ASN A 280 1.26 -12.86 -18.64
CA ASN A 280 0.10 -12.46 -17.85
C ASN A 280 0.39 -12.64 -16.35
N VAL A 281 0.18 -11.59 -15.57
CA VAL A 281 0.30 -11.57 -14.11
C VAL A 281 -1.07 -11.43 -13.43
N SER A 282 -2.15 -11.44 -14.21
CA SER A 282 -3.51 -11.45 -13.67
C SER A 282 -3.77 -12.79 -12.98
N GLY A 283 -4.39 -12.76 -11.81
CA GLY A 283 -4.69 -13.97 -11.06
C GLY A 283 -4.75 -13.72 -9.55
N ARG A 284 -4.58 -14.78 -8.75
CA ARG A 284 -4.74 -14.70 -7.30
C ARG A 284 -3.71 -13.83 -6.56
N TYR A 285 -2.58 -13.53 -7.20
CA TYR A 285 -1.52 -12.65 -6.67
C TYR A 285 -1.56 -11.26 -7.30
N SER A 286 -2.65 -10.93 -7.93
CA SER A 286 -2.88 -9.62 -8.51
C SER A 286 -4.28 -9.15 -8.18
N VAL A 287 -4.44 -7.84 -8.14
CA VAL A 287 -5.73 -7.19 -7.86
C VAL A 287 -5.94 -6.11 -8.90
N TRP A 288 -7.12 -6.14 -9.49
CA TRP A 288 -7.67 -5.06 -10.28
C TRP A 288 -9.20 -5.20 -10.37
N ILE A 289 -9.85 -4.13 -10.81
CA ILE A 289 -11.28 -4.14 -11.17
C ILE A 289 -11.49 -5.11 -12.37
N ASP A 290 -12.58 -5.84 -12.37
CA ASP A 290 -12.90 -6.87 -13.36
C ASP A 290 -12.67 -6.41 -14.82
N GLY A 291 -12.03 -7.26 -15.62
CA GLY A 291 -11.84 -7.07 -17.06
C GLY A 291 -10.53 -6.43 -17.49
N VAL A 292 -9.59 -6.18 -16.57
CA VAL A 292 -8.27 -5.62 -16.87
C VAL A 292 -7.21 -6.69 -17.00
N ASP A 293 -6.50 -6.68 -18.10
CA ASP A 293 -5.32 -7.52 -18.30
C ASP A 293 -4.05 -6.82 -17.80
N MET A 294 -3.21 -7.59 -17.11
CA MET A 294 -1.91 -7.12 -16.63
C MET A 294 -0.80 -8.03 -17.12
N TYR A 295 0.26 -7.42 -17.62
CA TYR A 295 1.42 -8.12 -18.15
C TYR A 295 2.70 -7.57 -17.55
N ALA A 296 3.63 -8.47 -17.19
CA ALA A 296 4.98 -8.10 -16.84
C ALA A 296 5.98 -8.67 -17.85
N GLN A 297 7.10 -7.99 -18.02
CA GLN A 297 8.22 -8.48 -18.82
C GLN A 297 9.53 -7.90 -18.33
N ARG A 298 10.60 -8.65 -18.52
CA ARG A 298 11.98 -8.17 -18.35
C ARG A 298 12.41 -7.41 -19.60
N THR A 299 12.75 -6.13 -19.46
CA THR A 299 13.22 -5.28 -20.58
C THR A 299 14.76 -5.27 -20.70
N GLY A 300 15.45 -5.51 -19.58
CA GLY A 300 16.91 -5.59 -19.49
C GLY A 300 17.31 -6.30 -18.20
N LYS A 301 18.62 -6.41 -17.92
CA LYS A 301 19.09 -6.93 -16.63
C LYS A 301 18.65 -6.00 -15.51
N GLY A 302 17.86 -6.52 -14.56
CA GLY A 302 17.30 -5.74 -13.46
C GLY A 302 16.28 -4.68 -13.87
N THR A 303 15.76 -4.72 -15.10
CA THR A 303 14.76 -3.74 -15.56
C THR A 303 13.52 -4.41 -16.10
N TYR A 304 12.35 -3.89 -15.72
CA TYR A 304 11.06 -4.50 -15.99
C TYR A 304 10.03 -3.46 -16.43
N ALA A 305 9.05 -3.92 -17.20
CA ALA A 305 7.83 -3.18 -17.50
C ALA A 305 6.63 -3.99 -17.02
N TRP A 306 5.78 -3.33 -16.24
CA TRP A 306 4.47 -3.84 -15.86
C TRP A 306 3.40 -3.00 -16.55
N THR A 307 2.68 -3.60 -17.48
CA THR A 307 1.62 -2.95 -18.26
C THR A 307 0.25 -3.35 -17.77
N ILE A 308 -0.59 -2.36 -17.53
CA ILE A 308 -1.98 -2.46 -17.12
C ILE A 308 -2.82 -1.95 -18.28
N THR A 309 -3.74 -2.76 -18.80
CA THR A 309 -4.71 -2.32 -19.81
C THR A 309 -5.86 -1.62 -19.11
N VAL A 310 -6.13 -0.38 -19.45
CA VAL A 310 -7.20 0.45 -18.84
C VAL A 310 -7.93 1.19 -19.96
N ASP A 311 -9.19 1.54 -19.74
CA ASP A 311 -10.03 2.27 -20.69
C ASP A 311 -10.68 3.52 -20.06
N TYR A 312 -10.09 4.05 -19.00
CA TYR A 312 -10.54 5.27 -18.36
C TYR A 312 -9.39 6.19 -17.94
N GLU A 313 -9.69 7.48 -17.79
CA GLU A 313 -8.75 8.50 -17.38
C GLU A 313 -8.81 8.68 -15.85
N TRP A 314 -7.68 9.02 -15.25
CA TRP A 314 -7.54 9.38 -13.84
C TRP A 314 -6.84 10.74 -13.68
N THR A 315 -7.03 11.36 -12.54
CA THR A 315 -6.51 12.70 -12.25
C THR A 315 -5.16 12.68 -11.57
N SER A 316 -4.84 11.60 -10.85
CA SER A 316 -3.55 11.44 -10.18
C SER A 316 -3.19 9.97 -9.98
N SER A 317 -1.89 9.69 -9.82
CA SER A 317 -1.39 8.32 -9.67
C SER A 317 -0.09 8.24 -8.88
N THR A 318 0.20 7.04 -8.34
CA THR A 318 1.48 6.71 -7.70
C THR A 318 1.79 5.21 -7.81
N ALA A 319 3.05 4.84 -7.67
CA ALA A 319 3.52 3.46 -7.64
C ALA A 319 4.42 3.19 -6.43
N ILE A 320 4.32 2.00 -5.84
CA ILE A 320 5.22 1.48 -4.80
C ILE A 320 5.68 0.09 -5.22
N VAL A 321 6.94 -0.25 -4.95
CA VAL A 321 7.52 -1.55 -5.31
C VAL A 321 8.34 -2.13 -4.15
N THR A 322 8.34 -3.45 -4.03
CA THR A 322 9.17 -4.21 -3.09
C THR A 322 9.79 -5.41 -3.82
N ALA A 323 11.09 -5.62 -3.66
CA ALA A 323 11.79 -6.80 -4.19
C ALA A 323 11.33 -8.09 -3.49
N ILE A 324 11.33 -9.21 -4.23
CA ILE A 324 10.99 -10.54 -3.73
C ILE A 324 12.15 -11.50 -4.00
N GLY A 325 12.40 -12.39 -3.05
CA GLY A 325 13.30 -13.52 -3.23
C GLY A 325 14.69 -13.32 -2.64
N ALA A 326 15.73 -13.23 -3.48
CA ALA A 326 17.13 -13.29 -3.02
C ALA A 326 17.50 -12.19 -2.02
N PRO A 327 18.05 -12.52 -0.83
CA PRO A 327 18.45 -11.54 0.17
C PRO A 327 19.43 -10.49 -0.38
N GLY A 328 19.26 -9.22 0.05
CA GLY A 328 20.11 -8.10 -0.34
C GLY A 328 19.74 -7.46 -1.68
N SER A 329 18.77 -7.99 -2.43
CA SER A 329 18.21 -7.28 -3.60
C SER A 329 17.16 -6.26 -3.18
N TYR A 330 17.02 -5.19 -3.95
CA TYR A 330 15.97 -4.18 -3.77
C TYR A 330 15.51 -3.64 -5.11
N CYS A 331 14.29 -3.15 -5.16
CA CYS A 331 13.72 -2.57 -6.37
C CYS A 331 13.23 -1.14 -6.12
N SER A 332 13.29 -0.32 -7.14
CA SER A 332 12.79 1.06 -7.17
C SER A 332 11.80 1.26 -8.32
N VAL A 333 10.94 2.24 -8.20
CA VAL A 333 10.11 2.71 -9.30
C VAL A 333 10.99 3.54 -10.23
N HIS A 334 11.19 3.09 -11.49
CA HIS A 334 11.95 3.88 -12.45
C HIS A 334 11.12 5.06 -12.96
N SER A 335 9.93 4.77 -13.45
CA SER A 335 8.94 5.74 -13.96
C SER A 335 7.61 5.04 -14.22
N TRP A 336 6.59 5.79 -14.59
CA TRP A 336 5.40 5.25 -15.25
C TRP A 336 4.91 6.19 -16.32
N ASP A 337 4.31 5.61 -17.34
CA ASP A 337 3.68 6.32 -18.46
C ASP A 337 2.24 5.82 -18.63
N SER A 338 1.33 6.73 -18.92
CA SER A 338 -0.08 6.44 -19.10
C SER A 338 -0.58 6.99 -20.43
N THR A 339 -1.36 6.17 -21.11
CA THR A 339 -2.14 6.55 -22.29
C THR A 339 -3.63 6.38 -21.98
N SER A 340 -4.51 6.68 -22.91
CA SER A 340 -5.95 6.44 -22.76
C SER A 340 -6.34 4.96 -22.63
N THR A 341 -5.43 4.02 -22.92
CA THR A 341 -5.74 2.57 -22.96
C THR A 341 -4.78 1.71 -22.14
N THR A 342 -3.64 2.25 -21.72
CA THR A 342 -2.63 1.49 -20.98
C THR A 342 -1.86 2.38 -20.02
N THR A 343 -1.48 1.81 -18.88
CA THR A 343 -0.41 2.34 -18.02
C THR A 343 0.72 1.34 -18.00
N THR A 344 1.95 1.82 -18.10
CA THR A 344 3.15 0.99 -17.92
C THR A 344 3.98 1.55 -16.79
N VAL A 345 4.19 0.75 -15.75
CA VAL A 345 5.11 1.04 -14.64
C VAL A 345 6.44 0.35 -14.94
N TYR A 346 7.52 1.13 -14.92
CA TYR A 346 8.88 0.61 -15.09
C TYR A 346 9.53 0.44 -13.72
N VAL A 347 10.20 -0.68 -13.54
CA VAL A 347 10.83 -1.06 -12.27
C VAL A 347 12.30 -1.39 -12.51
N ASN A 348 13.17 -0.89 -11.63
CA ASN A 348 14.58 -1.26 -11.58
C ASN A 348 14.85 -2.07 -10.32
N CYS A 349 15.66 -3.12 -10.45
CA CYS A 349 16.11 -3.93 -9.32
C CYS A 349 17.63 -4.01 -9.30
N PHE A 350 18.20 -3.96 -8.07
CA PHE A 350 19.63 -3.89 -7.81
C PHE A 350 20.02 -4.92 -6.75
N ASP A 351 21.28 -5.35 -6.80
CA ASP A 351 21.92 -6.09 -5.70
C ASP A 351 22.40 -5.15 -4.58
N GLY A 352 22.91 -5.71 -3.49
CA GLY A 352 23.43 -4.93 -2.37
C GLY A 352 24.56 -3.95 -2.71
N ALA A 353 25.23 -4.12 -3.85
CA ALA A 353 26.27 -3.22 -4.34
C ALA A 353 25.74 -2.19 -5.36
N GLY A 354 24.42 -2.03 -5.50
CA GLY A 354 23.79 -1.10 -6.44
C GLY A 354 23.92 -1.50 -7.92
N LYS A 355 24.29 -2.75 -8.24
CA LYS A 355 24.35 -3.22 -9.62
C LYS A 355 23.03 -3.82 -10.05
N PRO A 356 22.59 -3.58 -11.30
CA PRO A 356 21.38 -4.20 -11.82
C PRO A 356 21.40 -5.73 -11.65
N VAL A 357 20.36 -6.28 -11.04
CA VAL A 357 20.17 -7.73 -10.84
C VAL A 357 18.74 -8.11 -11.18
N ASP A 358 18.59 -9.29 -11.79
CA ASP A 358 17.26 -9.83 -12.02
C ASP A 358 16.66 -10.29 -10.68
N ALA A 359 15.47 -9.80 -10.36
CA ALA A 359 14.73 -10.11 -9.15
C ALA A 359 13.22 -10.09 -9.42
N GLU A 360 12.49 -10.95 -8.74
CA GLU A 360 11.04 -10.84 -8.66
C GLU A 360 10.66 -9.62 -7.80
N PHE A 361 9.44 -9.13 -7.99
CA PHE A 361 8.94 -8.01 -7.19
C PHE A 361 7.42 -8.05 -7.04
N THR A 362 6.94 -7.45 -5.97
CA THR A 362 5.56 -6.98 -5.87
C THR A 362 5.50 -5.49 -6.10
N ALA A 363 4.42 -5.03 -6.69
CA ALA A 363 4.18 -3.61 -6.90
C ALA A 363 2.69 -3.28 -6.77
N THR A 364 2.42 -2.05 -6.37
CA THR A 364 1.08 -1.45 -6.44
C THR A 364 1.12 -0.17 -7.25
N PHE A 365 0.06 0.07 -8.01
CA PHE A 365 -0.19 1.32 -8.71
C PHE A 365 -1.56 1.84 -8.29
N GLN A 366 -1.60 3.04 -7.72
CA GLN A 366 -2.81 3.69 -7.22
C GLN A 366 -3.22 4.82 -8.16
N ILE A 367 -4.52 5.00 -8.33
CA ILE A 367 -5.12 6.05 -9.17
C ILE A 367 -6.33 6.67 -8.46
N HIS A 368 -6.59 7.95 -8.76
CA HIS A 368 -7.75 8.73 -8.31
C HIS A 368 -8.35 9.53 -9.45
#